data_899704d983431b10f936a2287954f61a
#
_entry.id   899704d983431b10f936a2287954f61a
#
_cell.length_a   1.000
_cell.length_b   1.000
_cell.length_c   1.000
_cell.angle_alpha   90.00
_cell.angle_beta   90.00
_cell.angle_gamma   90.00
#
_symmetry.space_group_name_H-M   'P 1'
#
loop_
_entity.id
_entity.type
_entity.pdbx_description
1 polymer ?
#
loop_
_entity_poly.entity_id
_entity_poly.type
_entity_poly.pdbx_seq_one_letter_code
_entity_poly.pdbx_strand_id
1 'polypeptide(L)'
;MLIELVAQISLSDLKNRISHLKESSISWSGAVPVLVAPYLSPQRQEICRKKAVSFIDLSGNVYLKFKSLFIERFGFPNKFPVKRQGRSPFSDKASLVLRALLSGGRRLWGIRELAQEIALDPGYVSRMAKEIEKRGYVKRIDSKLGLRSPDGILEDWVRSYNLKKNQLSGYFCMAESVDDILQRLRGLELPNDVQYALSVQAGANLVAPYSNFKEVHVYVKGAKEVELLEKRMNLKPVEQGGNLVIMRPYYRNSVLYSSRLVDGLRIVSDIQLYLDLHGYALRGLEQAEHLLEKRIRPVLEEVEDDE
;
A
#
# COMPACT_ATOMS: atom_id res chain seq x y z
N MET A 1 25.65 13.69 29.22
CA MET A 1 24.97 13.77 27.90
C MET A 1 24.10 12.57 27.75
N LEU A 2 22.87 12.74 27.28
CA LEU A 2 22.00 11.64 26.84
C LEU A 2 22.06 11.62 25.32
N ILE A 3 22.55 10.52 24.75
CA ILE A 3 22.81 10.41 23.30
C ILE A 3 21.81 9.43 22.68
N GLU A 4 21.15 9.86 21.63
CA GLU A 4 20.33 9.01 20.79
C GLU A 4 20.95 8.86 19.40
N LEU A 5 21.22 7.58 19.00
CA LEU A 5 21.77 7.24 17.69
C LEU A 5 20.63 6.94 16.72
N VAL A 6 20.66 7.58 15.55
CA VAL A 6 19.62 7.39 14.53
C VAL A 6 20.26 7.10 13.18
N ALA A 7 20.01 5.92 12.61
CA ALA A 7 20.55 5.54 11.29
C ALA A 7 19.86 6.28 10.13
N GLN A 8 18.53 6.40 10.18
CA GLN A 8 17.70 7.15 9.24
C GLN A 8 16.52 7.75 9.99
N ILE A 9 16.10 8.95 9.61
CA ILE A 9 15.00 9.60 10.30
C ILE A 9 14.10 10.35 9.31
N SER A 10 12.79 10.13 9.36
CA SER A 10 11.79 10.96 8.69
C SER A 10 11.56 12.25 9.48
N LEU A 11 10.87 13.24 8.90
CA LEU A 11 10.55 14.48 9.62
C LEU A 11 9.57 14.26 10.79
N SER A 12 8.63 13.33 10.62
CA SER A 12 7.70 12.94 11.69
C SER A 12 8.42 12.23 12.83
N ASP A 13 9.27 11.26 12.50
CA ASP A 13 10.03 10.51 13.49
C ASP A 13 11.02 11.42 14.26
N LEU A 14 11.63 12.39 13.57
CA LEU A 14 12.52 13.36 14.21
C LEU A 14 11.81 14.12 15.33
N LYS A 15 10.59 14.61 15.07
CA LYS A 15 9.82 15.34 16.08
C LYS A 15 9.51 14.48 17.29
N ASN A 16 9.06 13.24 17.08
CA ASN A 16 8.73 12.29 18.14
C ASN A 16 9.98 11.95 18.98
N ARG A 17 11.12 11.67 18.32
CA ARG A 17 12.38 11.36 19.01
C ARG A 17 12.93 12.54 19.80
N ILE A 18 12.85 13.76 19.27
CA ILE A 18 13.22 14.96 20.00
C ILE A 18 12.38 15.10 21.27
N SER A 19 11.08 14.87 21.22
CA SER A 19 10.21 14.94 22.40
C SER A 19 10.61 13.89 23.43
N HIS A 20 10.76 12.65 23.02
CA HIS A 20 11.18 11.55 23.89
C HIS A 20 12.58 11.78 24.49
N LEU A 21 13.54 12.26 23.69
CA LEU A 21 14.90 12.55 24.16
C LEU A 21 14.91 13.66 25.22
N LYS A 22 14.05 14.67 25.07
CA LYS A 22 13.88 15.75 26.04
C LYS A 22 13.24 15.26 27.34
N GLU A 23 12.16 14.50 27.26
CA GLU A 23 11.52 13.90 28.42
C GLU A 23 12.50 13.02 29.23
N SER A 24 13.24 12.17 28.53
CA SER A 24 14.27 11.35 29.16
C SER A 24 15.40 12.16 29.76
N SER A 25 15.77 13.31 29.15
CA SER A 25 16.83 14.18 29.69
C SER A 25 16.43 14.87 30.99
N ILE A 26 15.16 15.13 31.24
CA ILE A 26 14.62 15.70 32.48
C ILE A 26 14.76 14.68 33.61
N SER A 27 14.47 13.40 33.33
CA SER A 27 14.60 12.31 34.32
C SER A 27 16.05 12.06 34.75
N TRP A 28 17.03 12.46 33.92
CA TRP A 28 18.47 12.35 34.23
C TRP A 28 19.02 13.74 34.55
N SER A 29 18.92 14.13 35.78
CA SER A 29 19.29 15.46 36.32
C SER A 29 20.45 16.13 35.58
N GLY A 30 20.14 17.13 34.74
CA GLY A 30 21.12 17.94 33.99
C GLY A 30 21.74 17.27 32.74
N ALA A 31 21.22 16.17 32.28
CA ALA A 31 21.70 15.57 31.03
C ALA A 31 21.31 16.42 29.80
N VAL A 32 22.27 16.69 28.92
CA VAL A 32 22.05 17.41 27.67
C VAL A 32 21.59 16.42 26.58
N PRO A 33 20.44 16.63 25.93
CA PRO A 33 19.97 15.79 24.85
C PRO A 33 20.81 16.00 23.59
N VAL A 34 21.38 14.95 23.05
CA VAL A 34 22.20 14.96 21.82
C VAL A 34 21.73 13.93 20.85
N LEU A 35 21.35 14.39 19.65
CA LEU A 35 20.98 13.52 18.53
C LEU A 35 22.22 13.27 17.66
N VAL A 36 22.51 12.00 17.35
CA VAL A 36 23.61 11.62 16.46
C VAL A 36 23.04 10.87 15.26
N ALA A 37 23.41 11.31 14.05
CA ALA A 37 22.94 10.72 12.80
C ALA A 37 24.06 10.68 11.74
N PRO A 38 23.97 9.86 10.68
CA PRO A 38 24.90 9.92 9.56
C PRO A 38 24.90 11.30 8.88
N TYR A 39 23.73 11.89 8.70
CA TYR A 39 23.53 13.22 8.16
C TYR A 39 22.20 13.83 8.59
N LEU A 40 22.23 15.10 8.95
CA LEU A 40 21.05 15.91 9.18
C LEU A 40 20.96 17.02 8.14
N SER A 41 19.89 17.03 7.34
CA SER A 41 19.65 18.09 6.37
C SER A 41 19.50 19.45 7.07
N PRO A 42 19.78 20.60 6.40
CA PRO A 42 19.63 21.94 7.01
C PRO A 42 18.28 22.15 7.70
N GLN A 43 17.20 21.66 7.10
CA GLN A 43 15.87 21.72 7.71
C GLN A 43 15.78 20.94 9.04
N ARG A 44 16.41 19.78 9.13
CA ARG A 44 16.44 18.96 10.35
C ARG A 44 17.34 19.55 11.42
N GLN A 45 18.48 20.12 11.03
CA GLN A 45 19.37 20.87 11.91
C GLN A 45 18.62 22.03 12.56
N GLU A 46 17.85 22.79 11.79
CA GLU A 46 17.05 23.90 12.28
C GLU A 46 15.96 23.46 13.26
N ILE A 47 15.32 22.32 13.02
CA ILE A 47 14.34 21.75 13.96
C ILE A 47 15.00 21.39 15.29
N CYS A 48 16.19 20.78 15.27
CA CYS A 48 16.94 20.48 16.50
C CYS A 48 17.29 21.74 17.26
N ARG A 49 17.80 22.78 16.59
CA ARG A 49 18.13 24.10 17.20
C ARG A 49 16.92 24.75 17.83
N LYS A 50 15.79 24.85 17.09
CA LYS A 50 14.53 25.43 17.60
C LYS A 50 13.99 24.69 18.83
N LYS A 51 14.26 23.40 18.89
CA LYS A 51 13.84 22.56 20.03
C LYS A 51 14.90 22.44 21.13
N ALA A 52 16.00 23.23 21.07
CA ALA A 52 17.10 23.18 22.03
C ALA A 52 17.68 21.77 22.26
N VAL A 53 17.81 20.99 21.18
CA VAL A 53 18.46 19.67 21.16
C VAL A 53 19.78 19.79 20.42
N SER A 54 20.85 19.39 21.08
CA SER A 54 22.20 19.32 20.49
C SER A 54 22.23 18.19 19.44
N PHE A 55 23.10 18.33 18.43
CA PHE A 55 23.28 17.27 17.45
C PHE A 55 24.71 17.18 16.93
N ILE A 56 25.06 16.00 16.45
CA ILE A 56 26.27 15.70 15.70
C ILE A 56 25.89 14.84 14.52
N ASP A 57 26.34 15.19 13.32
CA ASP A 57 26.27 14.25 12.20
C ASP A 57 27.67 13.83 11.74
N LEU A 58 27.75 12.60 11.20
CA LEU A 58 29.01 12.03 10.73
C LEU A 58 29.56 12.73 9.48
N SER A 59 28.77 13.60 8.84
CA SER A 59 29.22 14.43 7.72
C SER A 59 30.05 15.62 8.19
N GLY A 60 29.99 15.97 9.48
CA GLY A 60 30.77 17.03 10.13
C GLY A 60 29.95 18.23 10.60
N ASN A 61 28.60 18.20 10.47
CA ASN A 61 27.74 19.21 11.03
C ASN A 61 27.55 18.96 12.54
N VAL A 62 27.73 19.97 13.35
CA VAL A 62 27.69 19.89 14.81
C VAL A 62 26.99 21.11 15.38
N TYR A 63 26.11 20.89 16.33
CA TYR A 63 25.56 21.91 17.23
C TYR A 63 25.53 21.34 18.64
N LEU A 64 26.48 21.73 19.46
CA LEU A 64 26.57 21.32 20.85
C LEU A 64 26.50 22.54 21.74
N LYS A 65 25.57 22.52 22.70
CA LYS A 65 25.44 23.55 23.72
C LYS A 65 25.34 22.88 25.09
N PHE A 66 26.39 23.03 25.87
CA PHE A 66 26.47 22.40 27.19
C PHE A 66 27.28 23.28 28.16
N LYS A 67 26.65 23.82 29.20
CA LYS A 67 27.29 24.74 30.16
C LYS A 67 28.05 25.87 29.44
N SER A 68 29.36 25.93 29.62
CA SER A 68 30.26 26.88 28.95
C SER A 68 30.77 26.42 27.59
N LEU A 69 30.45 25.19 27.16
CA LEU A 69 30.83 24.65 25.86
C LEU A 69 29.78 24.96 24.79
N PHE A 70 30.21 25.68 23.75
CA PHE A 70 29.38 25.90 22.55
C PHE A 70 30.21 25.60 21.30
N ILE A 71 29.76 24.61 20.53
CA ILE A 71 30.36 24.21 19.25
C ILE A 71 29.29 24.29 18.16
N GLU A 72 29.57 25.03 17.11
CA GLU A 72 28.70 25.18 15.97
C GLU A 72 29.50 25.04 14.67
N ARG A 73 29.14 24.06 13.86
CA ARG A 73 29.70 23.79 12.52
C ARG A 73 28.61 23.33 11.58
N PHE A 74 28.47 24.02 10.46
CA PHE A 74 27.45 23.71 9.45
C PHE A 74 28.04 23.76 8.03
N GLY A 75 27.21 23.38 7.04
CA GLY A 75 27.53 23.49 5.64
C GLY A 75 28.26 22.28 5.06
N PHE A 76 28.44 21.22 5.85
CA PHE A 76 29.05 20.00 5.34
C PHE A 76 28.01 19.19 4.54
N PRO A 77 28.35 18.80 3.28
CA PRO A 77 27.46 18.03 2.44
C PRO A 77 27.29 16.61 2.99
N ASN A 78 26.20 15.97 2.60
CA ASN A 78 25.91 14.59 2.96
C ASN A 78 26.98 13.62 2.42
N LYS A 79 27.83 13.08 3.29
CA LYS A 79 28.84 12.04 2.95
C LYS A 79 28.23 10.63 2.94
N PHE A 80 27.01 10.47 3.45
CA PHE A 80 26.29 9.22 3.55
C PHE A 80 24.96 9.30 2.79
N PRO A 81 24.98 9.63 1.46
CA PRO A 81 23.75 9.68 0.71
C PRO A 81 23.14 8.27 0.70
N VAL A 82 22.03 8.12 1.37
CA VAL A 82 21.23 6.92 1.18
C VAL A 82 20.80 6.93 -0.27
N LYS A 83 21.29 5.98 -1.06
CA LYS A 83 20.71 5.72 -2.38
C LYS A 83 19.21 5.59 -2.12
N ARG A 84 18.41 6.54 -2.63
CA ARG A 84 16.96 6.39 -2.58
C ARG A 84 16.69 5.01 -3.15
N GLN A 85 16.33 4.06 -2.28
CA GLN A 85 15.79 2.79 -2.79
C GLN A 85 14.69 3.22 -3.72
N GLY A 86 14.75 2.77 -4.97
CA GLY A 86 13.72 3.04 -5.95
C GLY A 86 12.38 2.79 -5.30
N ARG A 87 11.35 3.57 -5.61
CA ARG A 87 10.03 3.36 -5.04
C ARG A 87 9.70 1.89 -5.18
N SER A 88 9.29 1.26 -4.08
CA SER A 88 8.88 -0.15 -4.10
C SER A 88 7.90 -0.36 -5.25
N PRO A 89 8.09 -1.36 -6.12
CA PRO A 89 7.15 -1.66 -7.20
C PRO A 89 5.77 -2.06 -6.66
N PHE A 90 5.71 -2.42 -5.39
CA PHE A 90 4.48 -2.73 -4.66
C PHE A 90 3.80 -1.50 -4.04
N SER A 91 4.33 -0.28 -4.22
CA SER A 91 3.64 0.93 -3.76
C SER A 91 2.47 1.24 -4.69
N ASP A 92 1.41 1.87 -4.14
CA ASP A 92 0.13 2.11 -4.80
C ASP A 92 0.23 2.36 -6.32
N LYS A 93 0.73 3.53 -6.73
CA LYS A 93 0.83 3.91 -8.14
C LYS A 93 1.80 3.03 -8.95
N ALA A 94 2.90 2.56 -8.32
CA ALA A 94 3.87 1.71 -9.00
C ALA A 94 3.31 0.31 -9.26
N SER A 95 2.44 -0.18 -8.38
CA SER A 95 1.83 -1.50 -8.49
C SER A 95 0.93 -1.68 -9.71
N LEU A 96 0.48 -0.58 -10.34
CA LEU A 96 -0.26 -0.65 -11.61
C LEU A 96 0.53 -1.38 -12.70
N VAL A 97 1.85 -1.19 -12.75
CA VAL A 97 2.73 -1.91 -13.68
C VAL A 97 2.67 -3.42 -13.46
N LEU A 98 2.80 -3.86 -12.20
CA LEU A 98 2.75 -5.28 -11.87
C LEU A 98 1.34 -5.86 -12.10
N ARG A 99 0.29 -5.09 -11.80
CA ARG A 99 -1.10 -5.51 -12.04
C ARG A 99 -1.35 -5.76 -13.52
N ALA A 100 -0.95 -4.85 -14.39
CA ALA A 100 -1.13 -5.02 -15.83
C ALA A 100 -0.34 -6.22 -16.36
N LEU A 101 0.91 -6.39 -15.92
CA LEU A 101 1.73 -7.54 -16.31
C LEU A 101 1.10 -8.87 -15.88
N LEU A 102 0.67 -9.00 -14.61
CA LEU A 102 0.05 -10.21 -14.10
C LEU A 102 -1.31 -10.50 -14.74
N SER A 103 -2.13 -9.46 -15.00
CA SER A 103 -3.42 -9.63 -15.68
C SER A 103 -3.29 -9.94 -17.17
N GLY A 104 -2.17 -9.57 -17.78
CA GLY A 104 -1.86 -9.87 -19.18
C GLY A 104 -1.16 -11.22 -19.39
N GLY A 105 -0.87 -11.97 -18.33
CA GLY A 105 -0.25 -13.30 -18.42
C GLY A 105 1.07 -13.29 -19.19
N ARG A 106 1.16 -14.09 -20.23
CA ARG A 106 2.38 -14.21 -21.07
C ARG A 106 2.56 -13.11 -22.12
N ARG A 107 1.61 -12.18 -22.23
CA ARG A 107 1.72 -11.05 -23.17
C ARG A 107 3.00 -10.29 -23.00
N LEU A 108 3.62 -9.93 -24.12
CA LEU A 108 4.80 -9.08 -24.17
C LEU A 108 4.37 -7.61 -24.30
N TRP A 109 4.80 -6.77 -23.38
CA TRP A 109 4.40 -5.38 -23.29
C TRP A 109 5.50 -4.41 -23.77
N GLY A 110 5.17 -3.56 -24.72
CA GLY A 110 5.94 -2.34 -24.99
C GLY A 110 5.80 -1.33 -23.86
N ILE A 111 6.84 -0.54 -23.57
CA ILE A 111 6.77 0.48 -22.49
C ILE A 111 5.67 1.52 -22.73
N ARG A 112 5.49 1.98 -23.97
CA ARG A 112 4.45 2.98 -24.31
C ARG A 112 3.07 2.38 -24.24
N GLU A 113 2.90 1.17 -24.71
CA GLU A 113 1.66 0.39 -24.65
C GLU A 113 1.24 0.16 -23.20
N LEU A 114 2.15 -0.33 -22.37
CA LEU A 114 1.89 -0.53 -20.94
C LEU A 114 1.55 0.79 -20.22
N ALA A 115 2.23 1.89 -20.58
CA ALA A 115 1.96 3.20 -20.03
C ALA A 115 0.55 3.71 -20.40
N GLN A 116 0.11 3.46 -21.63
CA GLN A 116 -1.23 3.80 -22.10
C GLN A 116 -2.29 2.96 -21.37
N GLU A 117 -2.09 1.65 -21.25
CA GLU A 117 -2.97 0.71 -20.55
C GLU A 117 -3.27 1.15 -19.11
N ILE A 118 -2.24 1.55 -18.37
CA ILE A 118 -2.37 1.94 -16.96
C ILE A 118 -2.50 3.46 -16.73
N ALA A 119 -2.66 4.24 -17.79
CA ALA A 119 -2.77 5.70 -17.76
C ALA A 119 -1.64 6.39 -16.97
N LEU A 120 -0.39 5.98 -17.20
CA LEU A 120 0.80 6.54 -16.57
C LEU A 120 1.78 7.11 -17.60
N ASP A 121 2.64 8.03 -17.12
CA ASP A 121 3.73 8.58 -17.94
C ASP A 121 4.73 7.48 -18.37
N PRO A 122 5.11 7.41 -19.67
CA PRO A 122 6.02 6.37 -20.18
C PRO A 122 7.39 6.39 -19.50
N GLY A 123 7.90 7.56 -19.11
CA GLY A 123 9.16 7.67 -18.39
C GLY A 123 9.06 7.11 -16.97
N TYR A 124 7.89 7.23 -16.33
CA TYR A 124 7.63 6.59 -15.05
C TYR A 124 7.60 5.07 -15.19
N VAL A 125 6.86 4.55 -16.18
CA VAL A 125 6.78 3.10 -16.47
C VAL A 125 8.15 2.53 -16.82
N SER A 126 8.95 3.23 -17.63
CA SER A 126 10.33 2.82 -17.96
C SER A 126 11.22 2.69 -16.72
N ARG A 127 11.12 3.62 -15.77
CA ARG A 127 11.86 3.53 -14.49
C ARG A 127 11.40 2.35 -13.63
N MET A 128 10.09 2.10 -13.56
CA MET A 128 9.56 0.93 -12.85
C MET A 128 9.95 -0.37 -13.53
N ALA A 129 9.89 -0.44 -14.86
CA ALA A 129 10.33 -1.59 -15.63
C ALA A 129 11.79 -1.98 -15.30
N LYS A 130 12.71 -1.00 -15.24
CA LYS A 130 14.10 -1.24 -14.83
C LYS A 130 14.21 -1.77 -13.39
N GLU A 131 13.38 -1.28 -12.49
CA GLU A 131 13.39 -1.73 -11.09
C GLU A 131 12.88 -3.16 -10.94
N ILE A 132 11.77 -3.52 -11.62
CA ILE A 132 11.23 -4.88 -11.58
C ILE A 132 12.09 -5.89 -12.36
N GLU A 133 12.78 -5.44 -13.44
CA GLU A 133 13.75 -6.24 -14.19
C GLU A 133 14.98 -6.55 -13.31
N LYS A 134 15.50 -5.55 -12.58
CA LYS A 134 16.59 -5.73 -11.62
C LYS A 134 16.27 -6.73 -10.51
N ARG A 135 15.00 -6.83 -10.13
CA ARG A 135 14.52 -7.81 -9.15
C ARG A 135 14.27 -9.20 -9.73
N GLY A 136 14.42 -9.35 -11.05
CA GLY A 136 14.22 -10.61 -11.75
C GLY A 136 12.76 -10.99 -11.98
N TYR A 137 11.81 -10.07 -11.79
CA TYR A 137 10.39 -10.32 -11.99
C TYR A 137 9.99 -10.37 -13.46
N VAL A 138 10.67 -9.61 -14.29
CA VAL A 138 10.46 -9.56 -15.74
C VAL A 138 11.77 -9.75 -16.49
N LYS A 139 11.67 -10.10 -17.76
CA LYS A 139 12.76 -10.15 -18.72
C LYS A 139 12.41 -9.32 -19.95
N ARG A 140 13.42 -8.91 -20.72
CA ARG A 140 13.22 -8.29 -22.02
C ARG A 140 13.33 -9.33 -23.12
N ILE A 141 12.36 -9.29 -24.01
CA ILE A 141 12.31 -10.08 -25.24
C ILE A 141 12.01 -9.07 -26.34
N ASP A 142 12.89 -8.89 -27.31
CA ASP A 142 12.75 -7.92 -28.40
C ASP A 142 12.31 -6.52 -27.97
N SER A 143 12.95 -6.01 -26.92
CA SER A 143 12.66 -4.72 -26.28
C SER A 143 11.32 -4.63 -25.52
N LYS A 144 10.49 -5.65 -25.56
CA LYS A 144 9.25 -5.76 -24.79
C LYS A 144 9.50 -6.42 -23.42
N LEU A 145 8.60 -6.18 -22.48
CA LEU A 145 8.63 -6.77 -21.15
C LEU A 145 7.77 -8.03 -21.11
N GLY A 146 8.33 -9.13 -20.68
CA GLY A 146 7.61 -10.36 -20.38
C GLY A 146 7.80 -10.77 -18.93
N LEU A 147 6.79 -11.41 -18.33
CA LEU A 147 6.89 -12.00 -17.01
C LEU A 147 7.98 -13.09 -16.99
N ARG A 148 8.74 -13.12 -15.90
CA ARG A 148 9.75 -14.15 -15.64
C ARG A 148 9.43 -14.93 -14.36
N SER A 149 9.02 -14.24 -13.32
CA SER A 149 8.74 -14.82 -12.01
C SER A 149 7.43 -14.27 -11.43
N PRO A 150 6.27 -14.66 -11.97
CA PRO A 150 4.97 -14.23 -11.45
C PRO A 150 4.76 -14.64 -9.99
N ASP A 151 5.13 -15.86 -9.61
CA ASP A 151 5.02 -16.32 -8.23
C ASP A 151 5.89 -15.49 -7.30
N GLY A 152 7.13 -15.17 -7.69
CA GLY A 152 8.00 -14.28 -6.90
C GLY A 152 7.44 -12.87 -6.73
N ILE A 153 6.71 -12.35 -7.73
CA ILE A 153 5.98 -11.09 -7.60
C ILE A 153 4.88 -11.22 -6.53
N LEU A 154 4.05 -12.24 -6.61
CA LEU A 154 2.93 -12.46 -5.72
C LEU A 154 3.40 -12.66 -4.27
N GLU A 155 4.41 -13.49 -4.03
CA GLU A 155 4.99 -13.72 -2.73
C GLU A 155 5.56 -12.44 -2.08
N ASP A 156 6.39 -11.70 -2.81
CA ASP A 156 6.99 -10.48 -2.29
C ASP A 156 5.95 -9.38 -2.09
N TRP A 157 4.89 -9.37 -2.91
CA TRP A 157 3.79 -8.43 -2.76
C TRP A 157 2.97 -8.73 -1.51
N VAL A 158 2.61 -9.97 -1.26
CA VAL A 158 1.92 -10.40 -0.03
C VAL A 158 2.70 -9.98 1.21
N ARG A 159 4.05 -10.15 1.22
CA ARG A 159 4.90 -9.73 2.35
C ARG A 159 4.89 -8.20 2.57
N SER A 160 4.69 -7.42 1.51
CA SER A 160 4.69 -5.95 1.57
C SER A 160 3.31 -5.33 1.73
N TYR A 161 2.27 -6.07 1.35
CA TYR A 161 0.87 -5.63 1.44
C TYR A 161 0.32 -5.82 2.86
N ASN A 162 -0.57 -4.92 3.28
CA ASN A 162 -1.23 -5.05 4.57
C ASN A 162 -2.67 -4.53 4.47
N LEU A 163 -3.63 -5.45 4.53
CA LEU A 163 -5.06 -5.15 4.50
C LEU A 163 -5.48 -4.14 5.59
N LYS A 164 -4.86 -4.21 6.78
CA LYS A 164 -5.15 -3.34 7.93
C LYS A 164 -4.71 -1.88 7.72
N LYS A 165 -3.97 -1.56 6.66
CA LYS A 165 -3.66 -0.17 6.28
C LYS A 165 -4.84 0.52 5.60
N ASN A 166 -5.83 -0.22 5.13
CA ASN A 166 -7.09 0.37 4.69
C ASN A 166 -7.85 0.93 5.90
N GLN A 167 -8.61 1.98 5.68
CA GLN A 167 -9.54 2.45 6.70
C GLN A 167 -10.77 1.56 6.64
N LEU A 168 -10.98 0.75 7.66
CA LEU A 168 -12.09 -0.18 7.77
C LEU A 168 -13.17 0.42 8.68
N SER A 169 -14.42 0.38 8.24
CA SER A 169 -15.59 0.82 9.01
C SER A 169 -16.64 -0.29 8.97
N GLY A 170 -17.04 -0.78 10.15
CA GLY A 170 -18.05 -1.82 10.31
C GLY A 170 -19.47 -1.24 10.28
N TYR A 171 -20.37 -1.93 9.60
CA TYR A 171 -21.78 -1.58 9.51
C TYR A 171 -22.66 -2.80 9.74
N PHE A 172 -23.82 -2.54 10.30
CA PHE A 172 -24.94 -3.48 10.32
C PHE A 172 -25.91 -3.11 9.19
N CYS A 173 -26.12 -4.05 8.29
CA CYS A 173 -27.17 -4.03 7.28
C CYS A 173 -28.31 -4.94 7.76
N MET A 174 -29.53 -4.41 7.87
CA MET A 174 -30.69 -5.22 8.21
C MET A 174 -31.06 -6.12 7.03
N ALA A 175 -30.45 -7.28 6.97
CA ALA A 175 -30.59 -8.29 5.94
C ALA A 175 -30.69 -9.67 6.58
N GLU A 176 -31.45 -10.57 5.98
CA GLU A 176 -31.66 -11.92 6.50
C GLU A 176 -30.43 -12.82 6.30
N SER A 177 -29.66 -12.54 5.26
CA SER A 177 -28.47 -13.29 4.89
C SER A 177 -27.44 -12.42 4.16
N VAL A 178 -26.27 -12.98 3.94
CA VAL A 178 -25.26 -12.38 3.06
C VAL A 178 -25.78 -12.24 1.64
N ASP A 179 -26.52 -13.21 1.13
CA ASP A 179 -27.12 -13.16 -0.21
C ASP A 179 -28.11 -12.01 -0.37
N ASP A 180 -28.89 -11.69 0.68
CA ASP A 180 -29.76 -10.51 0.70
C ASP A 180 -28.92 -9.21 0.60
N ILE A 181 -27.79 -9.12 1.32
CA ILE A 181 -26.88 -7.97 1.19
C ILE A 181 -26.37 -7.85 -0.26
N LEU A 182 -25.94 -8.96 -0.87
CA LEU A 182 -25.46 -8.98 -2.24
C LEU A 182 -26.56 -8.62 -3.25
N GLN A 183 -27.79 -9.08 -3.06
CA GLN A 183 -28.93 -8.70 -3.89
C GLN A 183 -29.23 -7.20 -3.81
N ARG A 184 -29.20 -6.61 -2.61
CA ARG A 184 -29.35 -5.16 -2.41
C ARG A 184 -28.24 -4.38 -3.11
N LEU A 185 -26.99 -4.82 -3.02
CA LEU A 185 -25.86 -4.22 -3.74
C LEU A 185 -26.04 -4.30 -5.26
N ARG A 186 -26.57 -5.44 -5.77
CA ARG A 186 -26.85 -5.62 -7.20
C ARG A 186 -27.93 -4.68 -7.70
N GLY A 187 -28.95 -4.44 -6.90
CA GLY A 187 -30.07 -3.54 -7.22
C GLY A 187 -29.77 -2.05 -7.00
N LEU A 188 -28.56 -1.69 -6.58
CA LEU A 188 -28.21 -0.29 -6.34
C LEU A 188 -28.06 0.49 -7.65
N GLU A 189 -28.92 1.45 -7.87
CA GLU A 189 -28.72 2.50 -8.86
C GLU A 189 -27.75 3.55 -8.31
N LEU A 190 -26.52 3.52 -8.76
CA LEU A 190 -25.47 4.45 -8.36
C LEU A 190 -25.15 5.42 -9.51
N PRO A 191 -24.85 6.69 -9.20
CA PRO A 191 -24.33 7.61 -10.20
C PRO A 191 -23.06 7.07 -10.86
N ASN A 192 -22.85 7.41 -12.13
CA ASN A 192 -21.72 6.87 -12.92
C ASN A 192 -20.32 7.18 -12.33
N ASP A 193 -20.22 8.26 -11.55
CA ASP A 193 -18.99 8.67 -10.87
C ASP A 193 -18.75 7.92 -9.54
N VAL A 194 -19.73 7.16 -9.06
CA VAL A 194 -19.67 6.37 -7.82
C VAL A 194 -19.26 4.95 -8.13
N GLN A 195 -18.14 4.55 -7.58
CA GLN A 195 -17.62 3.21 -7.76
C GLN A 195 -17.45 2.50 -6.42
N TYR A 196 -17.99 1.30 -6.34
CA TYR A 196 -17.68 0.35 -5.30
C TYR A 196 -17.12 -0.93 -5.93
N ALA A 197 -16.45 -1.75 -5.15
CA ALA A 197 -16.12 -3.11 -5.58
C ALA A 197 -16.03 -4.04 -4.37
N LEU A 198 -16.65 -5.20 -4.49
CA LEU A 198 -16.54 -6.28 -3.52
C LEU A 198 -15.11 -6.80 -3.48
N SER A 199 -14.67 -7.17 -2.29
CA SER A 199 -13.39 -7.81 -2.06
C SER A 199 -13.48 -8.90 -1.00
N VAL A 200 -12.30 -9.41 -0.59
CA VAL A 200 -12.15 -10.48 0.38
C VAL A 200 -13.02 -11.68 -0.02
N GLN A 201 -13.71 -12.31 0.93
CA GLN A 201 -14.50 -13.51 0.67
C GLN A 201 -15.70 -13.26 -0.23
N ALA A 202 -16.41 -12.15 -0.06
CA ALA A 202 -17.57 -11.82 -0.88
C ALA A 202 -17.21 -11.67 -2.36
N GLY A 203 -16.12 -10.97 -2.67
CA GLY A 203 -15.62 -10.84 -4.04
C GLY A 203 -15.05 -12.14 -4.60
N ALA A 204 -14.29 -12.87 -3.80
CA ALA A 204 -13.65 -14.11 -4.22
C ALA A 204 -14.65 -15.23 -4.50
N ASN A 205 -15.69 -15.38 -3.70
CA ASN A 205 -16.70 -16.42 -3.89
C ASN A 205 -17.51 -16.26 -5.18
N LEU A 206 -17.61 -15.07 -5.75
CA LEU A 206 -18.24 -14.85 -7.04
C LEU A 206 -17.45 -15.45 -8.22
N VAL A 207 -16.14 -15.65 -8.07
CA VAL A 207 -15.27 -16.13 -9.15
C VAL A 207 -14.59 -17.47 -8.86
N ALA A 208 -14.42 -17.79 -7.57
CA ALA A 208 -13.83 -19.02 -7.07
C ALA A 208 -14.51 -19.40 -5.74
N PRO A 209 -15.73 -19.94 -5.75
CA PRO A 209 -16.44 -20.31 -4.53
C PRO A 209 -15.65 -21.32 -3.71
N TYR A 210 -15.49 -21.05 -2.41
CA TYR A 210 -14.69 -21.91 -1.53
C TYR A 210 -15.30 -22.12 -0.15
N SER A 211 -15.72 -21.04 0.53
CA SER A 211 -16.22 -21.12 1.90
C SER A 211 -17.40 -20.20 2.15
N ASN A 212 -18.24 -20.59 3.13
CA ASN A 212 -19.26 -19.68 3.63
C ASN A 212 -18.61 -18.53 4.39
N PHE A 213 -19.21 -17.35 4.26
CA PHE A 213 -18.78 -16.14 4.93
C PHE A 213 -19.95 -15.37 5.52
N LYS A 214 -19.67 -14.49 6.49
CA LYS A 214 -20.69 -13.76 7.24
C LYS A 214 -20.62 -12.24 7.04
N GLU A 215 -19.54 -11.75 6.45
CA GLU A 215 -19.28 -10.33 6.28
C GLU A 215 -19.03 -10.00 4.82
N VAL A 216 -19.66 -8.94 4.34
CA VAL A 216 -19.44 -8.42 2.98
C VAL A 216 -18.45 -7.25 3.05
N HIS A 217 -17.33 -7.37 2.35
CA HIS A 217 -16.31 -6.33 2.28
C HIS A 217 -16.40 -5.54 0.98
N VAL A 218 -16.49 -4.21 1.07
CA VAL A 218 -16.72 -3.33 -0.07
C VAL A 218 -15.69 -2.20 -0.07
N TYR A 219 -14.90 -2.11 -1.12
CA TYR A 219 -14.08 -0.92 -1.38
C TYR A 219 -14.92 0.24 -1.92
N VAL A 220 -14.61 1.44 -1.44
CA VAL A 220 -15.13 2.70 -1.96
C VAL A 220 -13.99 3.73 -2.03
N LYS A 221 -14.11 4.73 -2.93
CA LYS A 221 -13.03 5.74 -3.11
C LYS A 221 -12.95 6.75 -1.99
N GLY A 222 -14.08 7.22 -1.48
CA GLY A 222 -14.09 8.32 -0.53
C GLY A 222 -15.36 8.42 0.33
N ALA A 223 -15.50 9.55 1.02
CA ALA A 223 -16.62 9.78 1.95
C ALA A 223 -17.98 9.84 1.25
N LYS A 224 -18.04 10.44 0.03
CA LYS A 224 -19.27 10.53 -0.76
C LYS A 224 -19.89 9.16 -1.03
N GLU A 225 -19.06 8.19 -1.39
CA GLU A 225 -19.49 6.82 -1.64
C GLU A 225 -19.96 6.12 -0.36
N VAL A 226 -19.29 6.39 0.77
CA VAL A 226 -19.71 5.88 2.07
C VAL A 226 -21.12 6.38 2.41
N GLU A 227 -21.34 7.69 2.41
CA GLU A 227 -22.63 8.31 2.72
C GLU A 227 -23.76 7.80 1.80
N LEU A 228 -23.43 7.56 0.52
CA LEU A 228 -24.39 7.05 -0.46
C LEU A 228 -24.80 5.61 -0.14
N LEU A 229 -23.83 4.74 0.17
CA LEU A 229 -24.10 3.35 0.57
C LEU A 229 -24.87 3.30 1.91
N GLU A 230 -24.48 4.10 2.89
CA GLU A 230 -25.20 4.22 4.17
C GLU A 230 -26.67 4.54 3.95
N LYS A 231 -26.94 5.55 3.13
CA LYS A 231 -28.32 6.00 2.85
C LYS A 231 -29.10 4.97 2.04
N ARG A 232 -28.53 4.43 0.96
CA ARG A 232 -29.24 3.54 0.02
C ARG A 232 -29.49 2.15 0.59
N MET A 233 -28.58 1.66 1.43
CA MET A 233 -28.70 0.34 2.05
C MET A 233 -29.17 0.42 3.52
N ASN A 234 -29.48 1.61 4.04
CA ASN A 234 -29.85 1.85 5.43
C ASN A 234 -28.85 1.22 6.41
N LEU A 235 -27.54 1.49 6.16
CA LEU A 235 -26.47 0.94 6.97
C LEU A 235 -26.38 1.69 8.31
N LYS A 236 -26.15 0.96 9.39
CA LYS A 236 -25.90 1.53 10.72
C LYS A 236 -24.45 1.25 11.12
N PRO A 237 -23.65 2.28 11.43
CA PRO A 237 -22.27 2.08 11.87
C PRO A 237 -22.26 1.32 13.20
N VAL A 238 -21.36 0.34 13.33
CA VAL A 238 -21.18 -0.47 14.53
C VAL A 238 -19.70 -0.71 14.80
N GLU A 239 -19.32 -0.80 16.06
CA GLU A 239 -17.94 -1.14 16.44
C GLU A 239 -17.68 -2.65 16.36
N GLN A 240 -18.70 -3.46 16.63
CA GLN A 240 -18.63 -4.93 16.61
C GLN A 240 -19.94 -5.52 16.09
N GLY A 241 -19.89 -6.75 15.58
CA GLY A 241 -21.08 -7.49 15.15
C GLY A 241 -21.71 -7.00 13.83
N GLY A 242 -20.96 -6.27 13.02
CA GLY A 242 -21.36 -5.89 11.68
C GLY A 242 -21.41 -7.07 10.72
N ASN A 243 -22.15 -6.92 9.64
CA ASN A 243 -22.20 -7.88 8.52
C ASN A 243 -21.76 -7.26 7.18
N LEU A 244 -21.40 -5.98 7.20
CA LEU A 244 -20.84 -5.26 6.07
C LEU A 244 -19.67 -4.39 6.54
N VAL A 245 -18.56 -4.43 5.82
CA VAL A 245 -17.36 -3.62 6.09
C VAL A 245 -17.08 -2.74 4.89
N ILE A 246 -17.11 -1.43 5.08
CA ILE A 246 -16.70 -0.47 4.05
C ILE A 246 -15.20 -0.21 4.23
N MET A 247 -14.46 -0.35 3.15
CA MET A 247 -13.02 -0.18 3.09
C MET A 247 -12.65 1.04 2.24
N ARG A 248 -11.97 2.02 2.83
CA ARG A 248 -11.30 3.09 2.06
C ARG A 248 -9.85 2.73 1.84
N PRO A 249 -9.40 2.61 0.58
CA PRO A 249 -8.12 2.01 0.28
C PRO A 249 -6.94 2.93 0.58
N TYR A 250 -5.85 2.38 1.09
CA TYR A 250 -4.57 3.05 1.06
C TYR A 250 -3.90 2.98 -0.33
N TYR A 251 -4.28 2.00 -1.15
CA TYR A 251 -3.96 1.88 -2.57
C TYR A 251 -4.98 2.65 -3.42
N ARG A 252 -4.97 3.99 -3.28
CA ARG A 252 -5.99 4.87 -3.85
C ARG A 252 -6.06 4.86 -5.38
N ASN A 253 -4.91 4.62 -6.04
CA ASN A 253 -4.81 4.65 -7.49
C ASN A 253 -5.00 3.28 -8.13
N SER A 254 -4.71 2.19 -7.42
CA SER A 254 -4.59 0.89 -8.04
C SER A 254 -5.58 -0.18 -7.56
N VAL A 255 -6.27 0.03 -6.43
CA VAL A 255 -7.18 -0.99 -5.87
C VAL A 255 -8.32 -1.36 -6.82
N LEU A 256 -8.87 -0.39 -7.54
CA LEU A 256 -9.98 -0.60 -8.49
C LEU A 256 -9.51 -0.87 -9.94
N TYR A 257 -8.19 -0.94 -10.16
CA TYR A 257 -7.67 -1.31 -11.48
C TYR A 257 -8.13 -2.71 -11.86
N SER A 258 -8.64 -2.87 -13.09
CA SER A 258 -9.24 -4.10 -13.59
C SER A 258 -10.41 -4.65 -12.73
N SER A 259 -11.11 -3.77 -11.98
CA SER A 259 -12.39 -4.16 -11.39
C SER A 259 -13.41 -4.45 -12.48
N ARG A 260 -14.23 -5.48 -12.29
CA ARG A 260 -15.19 -5.95 -13.30
C ARG A 260 -16.54 -6.31 -12.69
N LEU A 261 -17.55 -6.41 -13.55
CA LEU A 261 -18.85 -6.93 -13.16
C LEU A 261 -18.87 -8.47 -13.29
N VAL A 262 -19.36 -9.12 -12.25
CA VAL A 262 -19.65 -10.55 -12.20
C VAL A 262 -21.03 -10.70 -11.61
N ASP A 263 -21.94 -11.32 -12.33
CA ASP A 263 -23.35 -11.50 -11.93
C ASP A 263 -24.02 -10.21 -11.43
N GLY A 264 -23.74 -9.09 -12.11
CA GLY A 264 -24.27 -7.76 -11.75
C GLY A 264 -23.62 -7.08 -10.54
N LEU A 265 -22.62 -7.68 -9.93
CA LEU A 265 -21.85 -7.13 -8.82
C LEU A 265 -20.44 -6.75 -9.28
N ARG A 266 -19.98 -5.59 -8.91
CA ARG A 266 -18.61 -5.18 -9.20
C ARG A 266 -17.66 -5.77 -8.16
N ILE A 267 -16.61 -6.45 -8.64
CA ILE A 267 -15.54 -6.99 -7.80
C ILE A 267 -14.20 -6.35 -8.17
N VAL A 268 -13.26 -6.31 -7.24
CA VAL A 268 -11.86 -5.96 -7.53
C VAL A 268 -11.20 -7.04 -8.39
N SER A 269 -10.01 -6.76 -8.94
CA SER A 269 -9.25 -7.75 -9.72
C SER A 269 -8.85 -8.98 -8.90
N ASP A 270 -8.63 -10.12 -9.56
CA ASP A 270 -8.20 -11.36 -8.91
C ASP A 270 -6.91 -11.17 -8.12
N ILE A 271 -5.98 -10.34 -8.61
CA ILE A 271 -4.76 -9.97 -7.88
C ILE A 271 -5.07 -9.21 -6.59
N GLN A 272 -6.04 -8.29 -6.62
CA GLN A 272 -6.43 -7.57 -5.40
C GLN A 272 -7.15 -8.49 -4.42
N LEU A 273 -8.04 -9.37 -4.90
CA LEU A 273 -8.68 -10.40 -4.07
C LEU A 273 -7.64 -11.28 -3.37
N TYR A 274 -6.63 -11.73 -4.10
CA TYR A 274 -5.55 -12.55 -3.58
C TYR A 274 -4.78 -11.84 -2.45
N LEU A 275 -4.41 -10.58 -2.67
CA LEU A 275 -3.70 -9.79 -1.65
C LEU A 275 -4.55 -9.55 -0.40
N ASP A 276 -5.84 -9.25 -0.57
CA ASP A 276 -6.74 -8.98 0.54
C ASP A 276 -7.01 -10.24 1.36
N LEU A 277 -7.20 -11.37 0.70
CA LEU A 277 -7.41 -12.67 1.34
C LEU A 277 -6.20 -13.10 2.17
N HIS A 278 -4.98 -12.88 1.70
CA HIS A 278 -3.77 -13.13 2.50
C HIS A 278 -3.69 -12.29 3.79
N GLY A 279 -4.30 -11.11 3.78
CA GLY A 279 -4.41 -10.23 4.97
C GLY A 279 -5.60 -10.54 5.87
N TYR A 280 -6.50 -11.46 5.46
CA TYR A 280 -7.75 -11.75 6.15
C TYR A 280 -7.65 -13.01 7.02
N ALA A 281 -8.06 -12.88 8.30
CA ALA A 281 -7.81 -13.93 9.30
C ALA A 281 -8.68 -15.19 9.14
N LEU A 282 -9.94 -15.02 8.71
CA LEU A 282 -10.93 -16.11 8.67
C LEU A 282 -10.85 -16.91 7.36
N ARG A 283 -10.04 -17.97 7.32
CA ARG A 283 -9.84 -18.86 6.15
C ARG A 283 -9.40 -18.10 4.88
N GLY A 284 -8.86 -16.89 5.06
CA GLY A 284 -8.44 -16.06 3.94
C GLY A 284 -7.31 -16.69 3.15
N LEU A 285 -6.33 -17.30 3.81
CA LEU A 285 -5.20 -17.95 3.15
C LEU A 285 -5.63 -19.13 2.27
N GLU A 286 -6.48 -20.01 2.80
CA GLU A 286 -6.99 -21.16 2.05
C GLU A 286 -7.77 -20.72 0.82
N GLN A 287 -8.59 -19.68 0.94
CA GLN A 287 -9.35 -19.13 -0.18
C GLN A 287 -8.44 -18.37 -1.16
N ALA A 288 -7.36 -17.73 -0.71
CA ALA A 288 -6.36 -17.12 -1.57
C ALA A 288 -5.67 -18.17 -2.44
N GLU A 289 -5.28 -19.28 -1.87
CA GLU A 289 -4.68 -20.41 -2.60
C GLU A 289 -5.65 -20.99 -3.62
N HIS A 290 -6.92 -21.20 -3.23
CA HIS A 290 -7.95 -21.65 -4.15
C HIS A 290 -8.16 -20.67 -5.30
N LEU A 291 -8.21 -19.37 -5.02
CA LEU A 291 -8.32 -18.32 -6.05
C LEU A 291 -7.10 -18.31 -6.97
N LEU A 292 -5.89 -18.47 -6.41
CA LEU A 292 -4.66 -18.56 -7.19
C LEU A 292 -4.75 -19.69 -8.23
N GLU A 293 -5.11 -20.89 -7.80
CA GLU A 293 -5.18 -22.06 -8.68
C GLU A 293 -6.32 -21.95 -9.72
N LYS A 294 -7.47 -21.41 -9.34
CA LYS A 294 -8.63 -21.37 -10.22
C LYS A 294 -8.67 -20.18 -11.17
N ARG A 295 -8.05 -19.06 -10.82
CA ARG A 295 -8.21 -17.80 -11.54
C ARG A 295 -6.91 -17.17 -12.01
N ILE A 296 -5.87 -17.20 -11.18
CA ILE A 296 -4.64 -16.47 -11.48
C ILE A 296 -3.67 -17.33 -12.28
N ARG A 297 -3.43 -18.58 -11.86
CA ARG A 297 -2.53 -19.50 -12.59
C ARG A 297 -2.94 -19.73 -14.05
N PRO A 298 -4.22 -20.01 -14.36
CA PRO A 298 -4.61 -20.18 -15.76
C PRO A 298 -4.20 -19.00 -16.65
N VAL A 299 -4.44 -17.76 -16.19
CA VAL A 299 -4.06 -16.55 -16.94
C VAL A 299 -2.53 -16.45 -17.11
N LEU A 300 -1.75 -16.85 -16.09
CA LEU A 300 -0.29 -16.80 -16.15
C LEU A 300 0.33 -17.89 -17.04
N GLU A 301 -0.40 -19.00 -17.26
CA GLU A 301 0.02 -20.17 -18.03
C GLU A 301 -0.54 -20.19 -19.45
N GLU A 302 -1.65 -19.46 -19.71
CA GLU A 302 -2.23 -19.35 -21.05
C GLU A 302 -1.16 -18.90 -22.07
N VAL A 303 -0.94 -19.75 -23.08
CA VAL A 303 -0.19 -19.38 -24.28
C VAL A 303 -1.18 -18.64 -25.16
N GLU A 304 -0.91 -17.40 -25.56
CA GLU A 304 -1.61 -16.82 -26.71
C GLU A 304 -1.31 -17.76 -27.90
N ASP A 305 -2.31 -18.50 -28.38
CA ASP A 305 -2.24 -19.13 -29.67
C ASP A 305 -2.17 -17.98 -30.69
N ASP A 306 -0.97 -17.71 -31.20
CA ASP A 306 -0.78 -16.80 -32.34
C ASP A 306 -1.54 -17.42 -33.55
N GLU A 307 -2.74 -16.88 -33.87
CA GLU A 307 -3.35 -17.02 -35.19
C GLU A 307 -2.70 -16.10 -36.22
#